data_9654023245630248679adada7c190092
#
_entry.id   9654023245630248679adada7c190092
#
_cell.length_a   1.000
_cell.length_b   1.000
_cell.length_c   1.000
_cell.angle_alpha   90.00
_cell.angle_beta   90.00
_cell.angle_gamma   90.00
#
_symmetry.space_group_name_H-M   'P 1'
#
loop_
_entity.id
_entity.type
_entity.pdbx_description
1 polymer ?
#
loop_
_entity_poly.entity_id
_entity_poly.type
_entity_poly.pdbx_seq_one_letter_code
_entity_poly.pdbx_strand_id
1 'polypeptide(L)'
;MIKFDVHCRLSELHAKFKNGLEVPMASVKSLKLELSSGDDISLLAIVKAINLIKGELKTDAKFHFVNQISPLKNGEVSANFTLLV
;
A
#
# COMPACT_ATOMS: atom_id res chain seq x y z
N MET A 1 9.80 12.94 -6.23
CA MET A 1 9.38 11.53 -6.04
C MET A 1 9.65 11.12 -4.61
N ILE A 2 8.66 10.55 -3.96
CA ILE A 2 8.75 10.10 -2.57
C ILE A 2 8.65 8.59 -2.55
N LYS A 3 9.57 7.93 -1.83
CA LYS A 3 9.54 6.48 -1.67
C LYS A 3 9.67 6.14 -0.20
N PHE A 4 8.89 5.18 0.26
CA PHE A 4 9.07 4.61 1.58
C PHE A 4 8.55 3.19 1.65
N ASP A 5 9.07 2.43 2.60
CA ASP A 5 8.76 1.03 2.79
C ASP A 5 8.06 0.83 4.12
N VAL A 6 7.14 -0.14 4.15
CA VAL A 6 6.43 -0.53 5.36
C VAL A 6 6.47 -2.04 5.47
N HIS A 7 6.78 -2.55 6.66
CA HIS A 7 6.68 -3.97 6.98
C HIS A 7 5.76 -4.10 8.19
N CYS A 8 4.61 -4.72 7.99
CA CYS A 8 3.59 -4.80 9.03
C CYS A 8 2.61 -5.92 8.75
N ARG A 9 1.63 -6.10 9.61
CA ARG A 9 0.49 -6.97 9.32
C ARG A 9 -0.43 -6.27 8.33
N LEU A 10 -1.13 -7.07 7.52
CA LEU A 10 -2.02 -6.51 6.49
C LEU A 10 -3.07 -5.58 7.10
N SER A 11 -3.59 -5.93 8.28
CA SER A 11 -4.60 -5.11 8.95
C SER A 11 -4.09 -3.72 9.37
N GLU A 12 -2.77 -3.54 9.41
CA GLU A 12 -2.15 -2.28 9.79
C GLU A 12 -1.65 -1.46 8.60
N LEU A 13 -1.73 -2.03 7.39
CA LEU A 13 -1.11 -1.42 6.21
C LEU A 13 -1.62 -0.01 5.93
N HIS A 14 -2.93 0.18 5.99
CA HIS A 14 -3.55 1.49 5.71
C HIS A 14 -3.07 2.54 6.71
N ALA A 15 -3.07 2.21 8.01
CA ALA A 15 -2.61 3.13 9.05
C ALA A 15 -1.12 3.45 8.90
N LYS A 16 -0.30 2.43 8.60
CA LYS A 16 1.14 2.64 8.41
C LYS A 16 1.42 3.49 7.19
N PHE A 17 0.66 3.32 6.12
CA PHE A 17 0.78 4.17 4.93
C PHE A 17 0.50 5.63 5.30
N LYS A 18 -0.60 5.89 6.00
CA LYS A 18 -0.96 7.26 6.38
C LYS A 18 0.08 7.88 7.30
N ASN A 19 0.61 7.11 8.24
CA ASN A 19 1.63 7.59 9.18
C ASN A 19 2.98 7.86 8.50
N GLY A 20 3.30 7.10 7.44
CA GLY A 20 4.53 7.28 6.70
C GLY A 20 4.49 8.42 5.68
N LEU A 21 3.29 8.90 5.37
CA LEU A 21 3.11 9.93 4.36
C LEU A 21 3.39 11.32 4.95
N GLU A 22 4.37 12.01 4.39
CA GLU A 22 4.80 13.33 4.89
C GLU A 22 4.21 14.49 4.08
N VAL A 23 3.38 14.20 3.09
CA VAL A 23 2.74 15.21 2.24
C VAL A 23 1.23 15.03 2.29
N PRO A 24 0.44 16.08 2.03
CA PRO A 24 -1.02 15.94 1.97
C PRO A 24 -1.43 14.98 0.85
N MET A 25 -2.43 14.15 1.11
CA MET A 25 -2.96 13.24 0.08
C MET A 25 -3.43 13.99 -1.16
N ALA A 26 -3.95 15.20 -0.96
CA ALA A 26 -4.42 16.03 -2.07
C ALA A 26 -3.32 16.43 -3.05
N SER A 27 -2.06 16.40 -2.63
CA SER A 27 -0.93 16.74 -3.51
C SER A 27 -0.36 15.54 -4.26
N VAL A 28 -0.83 14.33 -3.97
CA VAL A 28 -0.33 13.11 -4.62
C VAL A 28 -0.96 12.97 -6.00
N LYS A 29 -0.13 12.96 -7.04
CA LYS A 29 -0.57 12.81 -8.43
C LYS A 29 -0.63 11.36 -8.86
N SER A 30 0.26 10.53 -8.34
CA SER A 30 0.24 9.09 -8.59
C SER A 30 0.84 8.33 -7.42
N LEU A 31 0.38 7.10 -7.26
CA LEU A 31 0.89 6.18 -6.25
C LEU A 31 1.13 4.83 -6.91
N LYS A 32 2.33 4.31 -6.74
CA LYS A 32 2.65 2.94 -7.09
C LYS A 32 2.87 2.16 -5.80
N LEU A 33 2.13 1.08 -5.63
CA LEU A 33 2.25 0.20 -4.47
C LEU A 33 2.71 -1.18 -4.92
N GLU A 34 3.86 -1.59 -4.44
CA GLU A 34 4.38 -2.93 -4.64
C GLU A 34 4.26 -3.67 -3.33
N LEU A 35 3.40 -4.69 -3.28
CA LEU A 35 3.10 -5.43 -2.08
C LEU A 35 3.65 -6.84 -2.18
N SER A 36 4.41 -7.25 -1.17
CA SER A 36 4.84 -8.63 -1.01
C SER A 36 4.07 -9.24 0.15
N SER A 37 3.38 -10.34 -0.10
CA SER A 37 2.56 -11.01 0.90
C SER A 37 2.81 -12.52 0.88
N GLY A 38 2.61 -13.17 2.02
CA GLY A 38 2.67 -14.61 2.11
C GLY A 38 1.43 -15.25 1.49
N ASP A 39 1.50 -16.57 1.28
CA ASP A 39 0.39 -17.34 0.73
C ASP A 39 -0.71 -17.61 1.76
N ASP A 40 -0.48 -17.26 3.02
CA ASP A 40 -1.46 -17.37 4.10
C ASP A 40 -2.47 -16.22 4.13
N ILE A 41 -2.33 -15.23 3.24
CA ILE A 41 -3.23 -14.08 3.16
C ILE A 41 -4.14 -14.25 1.95
N SER A 42 -5.46 -14.13 2.18
CA SER A 42 -6.42 -14.24 1.08
C SER A 42 -6.36 -13.03 0.16
N LEU A 43 -6.63 -13.27 -1.12
CA LEU A 43 -6.68 -12.18 -2.11
C LEU A 43 -7.75 -11.15 -1.74
N LEU A 44 -8.88 -11.61 -1.19
CA LEU A 44 -9.94 -10.69 -0.79
C LEU A 44 -9.49 -9.73 0.31
N ALA A 45 -8.71 -10.22 1.28
CA ALA A 45 -8.17 -9.37 2.33
C ALA A 45 -7.21 -8.32 1.76
N ILE A 46 -6.38 -8.72 0.79
CA ILE A 46 -5.47 -7.81 0.09
C ILE A 46 -6.26 -6.71 -0.64
N VAL A 47 -7.28 -7.11 -1.39
CA VAL A 47 -8.11 -6.15 -2.15
C VAL A 47 -8.77 -5.15 -1.22
N LYS A 48 -9.28 -5.60 -0.07
CA LYS A 48 -9.91 -4.70 0.91
C LYS A 48 -8.90 -3.67 1.45
N ALA A 49 -7.69 -4.11 1.78
CA ALA A 49 -6.66 -3.21 2.29
C ALA A 49 -6.23 -2.19 1.23
N ILE A 50 -6.07 -2.64 -0.01
CA ILE A 50 -5.69 -1.78 -1.12
C ILE A 50 -6.77 -0.75 -1.41
N ASN A 51 -8.04 -1.13 -1.33
CA ASN A 51 -9.15 -0.20 -1.55
C ASN A 51 -9.20 0.90 -0.50
N LEU A 52 -8.82 0.62 0.74
CA LEU A 52 -8.72 1.65 1.77
C LEU A 52 -7.67 2.69 1.41
N ILE A 53 -6.52 2.25 0.92
CA ILE A 53 -5.45 3.13 0.49
C ILE A 53 -5.87 3.93 -0.75
N LYS A 54 -6.44 3.25 -1.74
CA LYS A 54 -6.91 3.89 -2.96
C LYS A 54 -7.96 4.94 -2.67
N GLY A 55 -8.83 4.70 -1.69
CA GLY A 55 -9.87 5.66 -1.30
C GLY A 55 -9.35 6.96 -0.72
N GLU A 56 -8.08 6.99 -0.28
CA GLU A 56 -7.46 8.21 0.22
C GLU A 56 -6.97 9.12 -0.92
N LEU A 57 -6.83 8.59 -2.13
CA LEU A 57 -6.33 9.35 -3.26
C LEU A 57 -7.44 10.19 -3.90
N LYS A 58 -7.05 11.29 -4.55
CA LYS A 58 -7.97 12.08 -5.38
C LYS A 58 -8.46 11.22 -6.54
N THR A 59 -9.65 11.53 -7.05
CA THR A 59 -10.25 10.80 -8.17
C THR A 59 -9.41 10.82 -9.44
N ASP A 60 -8.63 11.88 -9.67
CA ASP A 60 -7.78 12.00 -10.85
C ASP A 60 -6.35 11.50 -10.63
N ALA A 61 -6.03 11.06 -9.41
CA ALA A 61 -4.71 10.49 -9.14
C ALA A 61 -4.60 9.10 -9.76
N LYS A 62 -3.43 8.80 -10.30
CA LYS A 62 -3.16 7.48 -10.88
C LYS A 62 -2.75 6.50 -9.79
N PHE A 63 -3.27 5.28 -9.85
CA PHE A 63 -2.93 4.24 -8.91
C PHE A 63 -2.46 3.00 -9.65
N HIS A 64 -1.30 2.49 -9.26
CA HIS A 64 -0.71 1.29 -9.84
C HIS A 64 -0.38 0.31 -8.73
N PHE A 65 -0.86 -0.92 -8.84
CA PHE A 65 -0.68 -1.94 -7.81
C PHE A 65 -0.06 -3.20 -8.38
N VAL A 66 0.96 -3.71 -7.71
CA VAL A 66 1.59 -4.99 -8.02
C VAL A 66 1.64 -5.82 -6.75
N ASN A 67 1.21 -7.09 -6.83
CA ASN A 67 1.29 -8.02 -5.72
C ASN A 67 2.23 -9.17 -6.07
N GLN A 68 3.11 -9.50 -5.13
CA GLN A 68 4.04 -10.61 -5.26
C GLN A 68 3.88 -11.54 -4.07
N ILE A 69 4.02 -12.84 -4.30
CA ILE A 69 4.03 -13.82 -3.22
C ILE A 69 5.46 -13.95 -2.71
N SER A 70 5.63 -13.90 -1.41
CA SER A 70 6.93 -14.01 -0.76
C SER A 70 6.82 -14.97 0.44
N PRO A 71 7.96 -15.37 1.04
CA PRO A 71 7.92 -16.29 2.19
C PRO A 71 7.49 -15.65 3.51
N LEU A 72 6.92 -14.46 3.49
CA LEU A 72 6.37 -13.83 4.69
C LEU A 72 5.22 -14.66 5.25
N LYS A 73 5.05 -14.65 6.57
CA LYS A 73 4.04 -15.46 7.27
C LYS A 73 3.32 -14.63 8.32
N ASN A 74 2.30 -15.22 8.94
CA ASN A 74 1.54 -14.63 10.05
C ASN A 74 0.80 -13.37 9.67
N GLY A 75 0.32 -13.29 8.42
CA GLY A 75 -0.41 -12.14 7.94
C GLY A 75 0.45 -10.91 7.71
N GLU A 76 1.76 -11.06 7.68
CA GLU A 76 2.69 -9.97 7.45
C GLU A 76 2.82 -9.64 5.96
N VAL A 77 3.03 -8.37 5.68
CA VAL A 77 3.27 -7.88 4.32
C VAL A 77 4.43 -6.90 4.34
N SER A 78 5.07 -6.79 3.19
CA SER A 78 6.09 -5.76 2.95
C SER A 78 5.61 -4.92 1.78
N ALA A 79 5.57 -3.62 1.95
CA ALA A 79 5.02 -2.71 0.94
C ALA A 79 6.03 -1.63 0.59
N ASN A 80 6.18 -1.40 -0.71
CA ASN A 80 6.96 -0.29 -1.25
C ASN A 80 6.00 0.72 -1.84
N PHE A 81 6.02 1.95 -1.33
CA PHE A 81 5.20 3.04 -1.86
C PHE A 81 6.09 4.00 -2.62
N THR A 82 5.68 4.31 -3.84
CA THR A 82 6.33 5.34 -4.67
C THR A 82 5.27 6.36 -5.06
N LEU A 83 5.47 7.60 -4.64
CA LEU A 83 4.51 8.67 -4.86
C LEU A 83 5.11 9.77 -5.72
N LEU A 84 4.31 10.26 -6.66
CA LEU A 84 4.63 11.45 -7.44
C LEU A 84 3.72 12.58 -6.96
N VAL A 85 4.33 13.67 -6.55
CA VAL A 85 3.63 14.85 -6.07
C VAL A 85 3.85 16.07 -6.97
#